data_e00d56ee1027634c63b5497f89dfe580
#
_entry.id   e00d56ee1027634c63b5497f89dfe580
#
_cell.length_a   1.000
_cell.length_b   1.000
_cell.length_c   1.000
_cell.angle_alpha   90.00
_cell.angle_beta   90.00
_cell.angle_gamma   90.00
#
_symmetry.space_group_name_H-M   'P 1'
#
loop_
_entity.id
_entity.type
_entity.pdbx_description
1 polymer ?
#
loop_
_entity_poly.entity_id
_entity_poly.type
_entity_poly.pdbx_seq_one_letter_code
_entity_poly.pdbx_strand_id
1 'polypeptide(L)'
;MVEFVPLLMFLATCVVLLAGYPVALSLAGTALVFAGFGMLFGHFDSAYLQALPNRLFGIMGNNTLIAVPLFVMMGVMLEKTRLSEDLLESMADLMGRLRSGLGLSVVLVGALLAASTGIVGATVVTMGLLSLPTLLKRGYSHSQATGMICATGTLGQIIPPSIALVLLGDTLSSAYQQAQLSQGIFSPKTISVGDLFLGAIVPGLALVMLYCIYLIV
;
A
#
# COMPACT_ATOMS: atom_id res chain seq x y z
N MET A 1 26.74 3.78 23.57
CA MET A 1 26.26 2.42 23.23
C MET A 1 24.72 2.40 23.04
N VAL A 2 23.98 3.13 23.86
CA VAL A 2 22.49 3.17 23.76
C VAL A 2 21.99 3.75 22.42
N GLU A 3 22.75 4.68 21.83
CA GLU A 3 22.40 5.30 20.54
C GLU A 3 22.39 4.31 19.34
N PHE A 4 23.08 3.18 19.45
CA PHE A 4 23.12 2.17 18.39
C PHE A 4 22.01 1.11 18.52
N VAL A 5 21.26 1.07 19.62
CA VAL A 5 20.20 0.09 19.86
C VAL A 5 19.08 0.18 18.79
N PRO A 6 18.61 1.38 18.39
CA PRO A 6 17.60 1.49 17.31
C PRO A 6 18.10 0.96 15.97
N LEU A 7 19.38 1.20 15.66
CA LEU A 7 19.99 0.70 14.42
C LEU A 7 20.11 -0.83 14.43
N LEU A 8 20.52 -1.41 15.57
CA LEU A 8 20.57 -2.85 15.76
C LEU A 8 19.19 -3.50 15.66
N MET A 9 18.17 -2.88 16.25
CA MET A 9 16.78 -3.34 16.13
C MET A 9 16.31 -3.31 14.68
N PHE A 10 16.60 -2.24 13.94
CA PHE A 10 16.28 -2.14 12.53
C PHE A 10 16.96 -3.23 11.71
N LEU A 11 18.25 -3.44 11.88
CA LEU A 11 19.01 -4.50 11.20
C LEU A 11 18.49 -5.89 11.55
N ALA A 12 18.21 -6.17 12.82
CA ALA A 12 17.63 -7.43 13.25
C ALA A 12 16.27 -7.68 12.61
N THR A 13 15.44 -6.65 12.54
CA THR A 13 14.14 -6.73 11.86
C THR A 13 14.31 -7.05 10.38
N CYS A 14 15.24 -6.40 9.67
CA CYS A 14 15.54 -6.71 8.27
C CYS A 14 15.99 -8.16 8.08
N VAL A 15 16.85 -8.68 8.95
CA VAL A 15 17.32 -10.08 8.89
C VAL A 15 16.16 -11.05 9.09
N VAL A 16 15.27 -10.80 10.06
CA VAL A 16 14.11 -11.66 10.32
C VAL A 16 13.14 -11.62 9.14
N LEU A 17 12.92 -10.45 8.51
CA LEU A 17 12.10 -10.32 7.32
C LEU A 17 12.69 -11.09 6.12
N LEU A 18 14.00 -11.04 5.95
CA LEU A 18 14.69 -11.81 4.89
C LEU A 18 14.61 -13.32 5.10
N ALA A 19 14.42 -13.78 6.35
CA ALA A 19 14.17 -15.18 6.66
C ALA A 19 12.75 -15.68 6.25
N GLY A 20 11.89 -14.78 5.73
CA GLY A 20 10.58 -15.13 5.17
C GLY A 20 9.43 -15.22 6.18
N TYR A 21 9.62 -14.75 7.40
CA TYR A 21 8.53 -14.71 8.40
C TYR A 21 7.52 -13.60 8.08
N PRO A 22 6.23 -13.78 8.47
CA PRO A 22 5.20 -12.76 8.28
C PRO A 22 5.61 -11.42 8.89
N VAL A 23 5.44 -10.32 8.13
CA VAL A 23 5.92 -8.98 8.50
C VAL A 23 5.43 -8.53 9.87
N ALA A 24 4.14 -8.73 10.17
CA ALA A 24 3.54 -8.33 11.45
C ALA A 24 4.21 -9.03 12.64
N LEU A 25 4.45 -10.35 12.52
CA LEU A 25 5.10 -11.14 13.58
C LEU A 25 6.58 -10.78 13.72
N SER A 26 7.27 -10.52 12.59
CA SER A 26 8.68 -10.11 12.59
C SER A 26 8.87 -8.77 13.30
N LEU A 27 8.03 -7.77 12.97
CA LEU A 27 8.07 -6.45 13.60
C LEU A 27 7.73 -6.52 15.09
N ALA A 28 6.63 -7.18 15.44
CA ALA A 28 6.22 -7.32 16.84
C ALA A 28 7.22 -8.14 17.66
N GLY A 29 7.69 -9.27 17.13
CA GLY A 29 8.62 -10.17 17.80
C GLY A 29 9.98 -9.50 18.06
N THR A 30 10.58 -8.84 17.06
CA THR A 30 11.85 -8.12 17.23
C THR A 30 11.70 -6.98 18.24
N ALA A 31 10.61 -6.20 18.18
CA ALA A 31 10.35 -5.13 19.14
C ALA A 31 10.24 -5.67 20.58
N LEU A 32 9.52 -6.77 20.81
CA LEU A 32 9.39 -7.39 22.13
C LEU A 32 10.72 -7.98 22.65
N VAL A 33 11.51 -8.59 21.78
CA VAL A 33 12.83 -9.11 22.14
C VAL A 33 13.75 -7.96 22.58
N PHE A 34 13.82 -6.87 21.82
CA PHE A 34 14.62 -5.69 22.19
C PHE A 34 14.11 -5.00 23.45
N ALA A 35 12.78 -4.93 23.64
CA ALA A 35 12.19 -4.43 24.88
C ALA A 35 12.57 -5.30 26.07
N GLY A 36 12.54 -6.63 25.94
CA GLY A 36 12.97 -7.57 26.96
C GLY A 36 14.44 -7.40 27.36
N PHE A 37 15.34 -7.31 26.37
CA PHE A 37 16.75 -7.00 26.63
C PHE A 37 16.92 -5.62 27.27
N GLY A 38 16.19 -4.62 26.79
CA GLY A 38 16.20 -3.26 27.36
C GLY A 38 15.80 -3.24 28.83
N MET A 39 14.81 -4.05 29.23
CA MET A 39 14.40 -4.20 30.63
C MET A 39 15.49 -4.87 31.47
N LEU A 40 16.13 -5.93 30.96
CA LEU A 40 17.22 -6.63 31.66
C LEU A 40 18.42 -5.72 31.92
N PHE A 41 18.72 -4.80 31.01
CA PHE A 41 19.82 -3.83 31.15
C PHE A 41 19.39 -2.51 31.80
N GLY A 42 18.13 -2.36 32.24
CA GLY A 42 17.62 -1.16 32.91
C GLY A 42 17.46 0.07 32.01
N HIS A 43 17.44 -0.12 30.69
CA HIS A 43 17.29 0.94 29.68
C HIS A 43 15.85 1.09 29.16
N PHE A 44 14.94 0.20 29.52
CA PHE A 44 13.55 0.21 29.09
C PHE A 44 12.63 -0.03 30.29
N ASP A 45 11.67 0.87 30.50
CA ASP A 45 10.70 0.74 31.59
C ASP A 45 9.54 -0.17 31.17
N SER A 46 9.18 -1.11 32.03
CA SER A 46 8.03 -2.01 31.84
C SER A 46 6.69 -1.27 31.68
N ALA A 47 6.60 -0.03 32.18
CA ALA A 47 5.43 0.83 32.02
C ALA A 47 5.07 1.07 30.53
N TYR A 48 6.05 1.10 29.63
CA TYR A 48 5.80 1.21 28.20
C TYR A 48 5.06 -0.01 27.61
N LEU A 49 5.33 -1.21 28.13
CA LEU A 49 4.59 -2.42 27.71
C LEU A 49 3.14 -2.41 28.21
N GLN A 50 2.88 -1.81 29.36
CA GLN A 50 1.52 -1.67 29.90
C GLN A 50 0.67 -0.69 29.06
N ALA A 51 1.30 0.20 28.32
CA ALA A 51 0.59 1.08 27.37
C ALA A 51 0.13 0.34 26.09
N LEU A 52 0.66 -0.86 25.82
CA LEU A 52 0.37 -1.62 24.61
C LEU A 52 -1.13 -1.98 24.46
N PRO A 53 -1.83 -2.50 25.48
CA PRO A 53 -3.27 -2.75 25.40
C PRO A 53 -4.09 -1.51 25.07
N ASN A 54 -3.76 -0.37 25.69
CA ASN A 54 -4.44 0.90 25.42
C ASN A 54 -4.19 1.39 23.99
N ARG A 55 -2.99 1.20 23.48
CA ARG A 55 -2.65 1.51 22.07
C ARG A 55 -3.42 0.62 21.11
N LEU A 56 -3.48 -0.69 21.37
CA LEU A 56 -4.25 -1.63 20.56
C LEU A 56 -5.75 -1.28 20.57
N PHE A 57 -6.31 -0.99 21.73
CA PHE A 57 -7.70 -0.56 21.84
C PHE A 57 -7.97 0.74 21.09
N GLY A 58 -7.06 1.72 21.18
CA GLY A 58 -7.15 2.97 20.43
C GLY A 58 -7.13 2.74 18.91
N ILE A 59 -6.31 1.82 18.40
CA ILE A 59 -6.27 1.44 16.98
C ILE A 59 -7.58 0.76 16.57
N MET A 60 -8.09 -0.16 17.39
CA MET A 60 -9.35 -0.87 17.10
C MET A 60 -10.58 0.05 17.11
N GLY A 61 -10.56 1.10 17.94
CA GLY A 61 -11.62 2.11 18.01
C GLY A 61 -11.48 3.27 17.00
N ASN A 62 -10.42 3.29 16.20
CA ASN A 62 -10.18 4.37 15.25
C ASN A 62 -11.01 4.20 13.98
N ASN A 63 -11.99 5.06 13.78
CA ASN A 63 -12.91 5.01 12.64
C ASN A 63 -12.18 5.13 11.29
N THR A 64 -11.07 5.84 11.22
CA THR A 64 -10.27 5.96 9.99
C THR A 64 -9.61 4.65 9.63
N LEU A 65 -9.08 3.91 10.62
CA LEU A 65 -8.38 2.65 10.40
C LEU A 65 -9.32 1.48 10.11
N ILE A 66 -10.60 1.55 10.49
CA ILE A 66 -11.63 0.57 10.11
C ILE A 66 -11.80 0.49 8.59
N ALA A 67 -11.52 1.56 7.85
CA ALA A 67 -11.54 1.55 6.40
C ALA A 67 -10.56 0.53 5.78
N VAL A 68 -9.42 0.26 6.42
CA VAL A 68 -8.38 -0.65 5.91
C VAL A 68 -8.91 -2.08 5.70
N PRO A 69 -9.47 -2.78 6.71
CA PRO A 69 -10.01 -4.13 6.50
C PRO A 69 -11.17 -4.15 5.50
N LEU A 70 -11.98 -3.10 5.41
CA LEU A 70 -13.05 -3.00 4.44
C LEU A 70 -12.52 -2.89 3.00
N PHE A 71 -11.47 -2.11 2.76
CA PHE A 71 -10.80 -2.04 1.46
C PHE A 71 -10.15 -3.36 1.08
N VAL A 72 -9.49 -4.03 2.03
CA VAL A 72 -8.92 -5.37 1.80
C VAL A 72 -10.02 -6.37 1.42
N MET A 73 -11.15 -6.36 2.13
CA MET A 73 -12.29 -7.21 1.83
C MET A 73 -12.84 -6.94 0.43
N MET A 74 -13.01 -5.67 0.06
CA MET A 74 -13.46 -5.28 -1.28
C MET A 74 -12.50 -5.78 -2.36
N GLY A 75 -11.19 -5.61 -2.17
CA GLY A 75 -10.17 -6.09 -3.10
C GLY A 75 -10.21 -7.61 -3.29
N VAL A 76 -10.28 -8.37 -2.19
CA VAL A 76 -10.38 -9.83 -2.23
C VAL A 76 -11.68 -10.29 -2.91
N MET A 77 -12.80 -9.58 -2.69
CA MET A 77 -14.06 -9.91 -3.38
C MET A 77 -13.93 -9.69 -4.90
N LEU A 78 -13.36 -8.58 -5.33
CA LEU A 78 -13.13 -8.30 -6.76
C LEU A 78 -12.22 -9.34 -7.42
N GLU A 79 -11.18 -9.78 -6.71
CA GLU A 79 -10.28 -10.82 -7.18
C GLU A 79 -11.00 -12.18 -7.33
N LYS A 80 -11.80 -12.56 -6.33
CA LYS A 80 -12.49 -13.86 -6.32
C LYS A 80 -13.70 -13.94 -7.26
N THR A 81 -14.31 -12.82 -7.62
CA THR A 81 -15.48 -12.78 -8.52
C THR A 81 -15.12 -12.83 -10.00
N ARG A 82 -13.83 -12.93 -10.37
CA ARG A 82 -13.32 -12.88 -11.75
C ARG A 82 -13.67 -11.59 -12.52
N LEU A 83 -14.20 -10.60 -11.86
CA LEU A 83 -14.49 -9.29 -12.46
C LEU A 83 -13.26 -8.68 -13.13
N SER A 84 -12.09 -8.96 -12.59
CA SER A 84 -10.81 -8.53 -13.14
C SER A 84 -10.52 -9.15 -14.51
N GLU A 85 -10.85 -10.41 -14.69
CA GLU A 85 -10.69 -11.15 -15.95
C GLU A 85 -11.65 -10.60 -17.01
N ASP A 86 -12.93 -10.49 -16.65
CA ASP A 86 -13.99 -10.01 -17.54
C ASP A 86 -13.75 -8.56 -17.99
N LEU A 87 -13.27 -7.70 -17.07
CA LEU A 87 -12.89 -6.33 -17.40
C LEU A 87 -11.71 -6.27 -18.36
N LEU A 88 -10.69 -7.12 -18.14
CA LEU A 88 -9.51 -7.15 -19.00
C LEU A 88 -9.87 -7.63 -20.42
N GLU A 89 -10.66 -8.70 -20.52
CA GLU A 89 -11.14 -9.21 -21.81
C GLU A 89 -11.98 -8.17 -22.55
N SER A 90 -12.97 -7.58 -21.88
CA SER A 90 -13.85 -6.55 -22.45
C SER A 90 -13.07 -5.33 -22.95
N MET A 91 -12.09 -4.86 -22.17
CA MET A 91 -11.24 -3.74 -22.55
C MET A 91 -10.26 -4.11 -23.68
N ALA A 92 -9.74 -5.35 -23.68
CA ALA A 92 -8.90 -5.84 -24.76
C ALA A 92 -9.65 -5.94 -26.09
N ASP A 93 -10.90 -6.38 -26.06
CA ASP A 93 -11.77 -6.42 -27.24
C ASP A 93 -12.10 -5.02 -27.75
N LEU A 94 -12.40 -4.10 -26.86
CA LEU A 94 -12.72 -2.70 -27.18
C LEU A 94 -11.51 -1.98 -27.82
N MET A 95 -10.33 -2.26 -27.34
CA MET A 95 -9.06 -1.67 -27.81
C MET A 95 -8.31 -2.54 -28.83
N GLY A 96 -8.83 -3.71 -29.16
CA GLY A 96 -8.14 -4.72 -29.99
C GLY A 96 -7.78 -4.29 -31.41
N ARG A 97 -8.34 -3.18 -31.90
CA ARG A 97 -8.01 -2.55 -33.20
C ARG A 97 -6.74 -1.68 -33.13
N LEU A 98 -6.28 -1.30 -31.94
CA LEU A 98 -5.10 -0.46 -31.76
C LEU A 98 -3.84 -1.35 -31.66
N ARG A 99 -2.73 -0.91 -32.25
CA ARG A 99 -1.45 -1.63 -32.22
C ARG A 99 -0.94 -1.88 -30.78
N SER A 100 -1.19 -0.95 -29.88
CA SER A 100 -0.88 -1.02 -28.45
C SER A 100 -2.10 -1.34 -27.57
N GLY A 101 -3.23 -1.76 -28.18
CA GLY A 101 -4.52 -1.87 -27.50
C GLY A 101 -4.51 -2.78 -26.28
N LEU A 102 -3.85 -3.94 -26.36
CA LEU A 102 -3.75 -4.84 -25.22
C LEU A 102 -2.92 -4.24 -24.07
N GLY A 103 -1.82 -3.57 -24.38
CA GLY A 103 -1.03 -2.87 -23.36
C GLY A 103 -1.82 -1.76 -22.67
N LEU A 104 -2.56 -0.96 -23.43
CA LEU A 104 -3.45 0.06 -22.88
C LEU A 104 -4.55 -0.55 -22.01
N SER A 105 -5.14 -1.66 -22.41
CA SER A 105 -6.14 -2.39 -21.61
C SER A 105 -5.54 -2.85 -20.28
N VAL A 106 -4.32 -3.39 -20.28
CA VAL A 106 -3.62 -3.81 -19.08
C VAL A 106 -3.36 -2.62 -18.14
N VAL A 107 -2.94 -1.47 -18.68
CA VAL A 107 -2.70 -0.26 -17.87
C VAL A 107 -4.00 0.27 -17.27
N LEU A 108 -5.06 0.40 -18.05
CA LEU A 108 -6.33 0.95 -17.59
C LEU A 108 -7.04 0.02 -16.59
N VAL A 109 -7.16 -1.26 -16.92
CA VAL A 109 -7.77 -2.24 -16.02
C VAL A 109 -6.91 -2.44 -14.78
N GLY A 110 -5.59 -2.52 -14.94
CA GLY A 110 -4.69 -2.63 -13.80
C GLY A 110 -4.75 -1.41 -12.88
N ALA A 111 -4.89 -0.20 -13.41
CA ALA A 111 -5.11 1.00 -12.59
C ALA A 111 -6.42 0.94 -11.82
N LEU A 112 -7.52 0.48 -12.44
CA LEU A 112 -8.81 0.30 -11.78
C LEU A 112 -8.74 -0.76 -10.67
N LEU A 113 -8.09 -1.90 -10.96
CA LEU A 113 -7.91 -2.97 -9.99
C LEU A 113 -6.97 -2.55 -8.86
N ALA A 114 -5.88 -1.88 -9.18
CA ALA A 114 -4.95 -1.35 -8.21
C ALA A 114 -5.65 -0.38 -7.25
N ALA A 115 -6.46 0.54 -7.77
CA ALA A 115 -7.27 1.46 -6.98
C ALA A 115 -8.26 0.71 -6.06
N SER A 116 -8.89 -0.36 -6.54
CA SER A 116 -9.89 -1.09 -5.76
C SER A 116 -9.30 -2.03 -4.70
N THR A 117 -8.10 -2.59 -4.93
CA THR A 117 -7.46 -3.53 -4.01
C THR A 117 -6.60 -2.85 -2.95
N GLY A 118 -5.96 -1.73 -3.29
CA GLY A 118 -5.02 -1.03 -2.42
C GLY A 118 -3.81 -1.86 -1.98
N ILE A 119 -3.59 -3.04 -2.56
CA ILE A 119 -2.52 -3.99 -2.21
C ILE A 119 -1.68 -4.29 -3.45
N VAL A 120 -0.48 -3.70 -3.52
CA VAL A 120 0.43 -3.84 -4.70
C VAL A 120 0.75 -5.29 -5.02
N GLY A 121 1.16 -6.07 -4.01
CA GLY A 121 1.61 -7.45 -4.23
C GLY A 121 0.55 -8.34 -4.86
N ALA A 122 -0.67 -8.30 -4.32
CA ALA A 122 -1.81 -9.07 -4.86
C ALA A 122 -2.13 -8.63 -6.30
N THR A 123 -2.23 -7.32 -6.54
CA THR A 123 -2.55 -6.79 -7.88
C THR A 123 -1.49 -7.17 -8.92
N VAL A 124 -0.20 -7.05 -8.60
CA VAL A 124 0.90 -7.43 -9.52
C VAL A 124 0.85 -8.91 -9.84
N VAL A 125 0.63 -9.77 -8.84
CA VAL A 125 0.55 -11.23 -9.05
C VAL A 125 -0.67 -11.58 -9.91
N THR A 126 -1.85 -11.06 -9.57
CA THR A 126 -3.09 -11.32 -10.33
C THR A 126 -2.97 -10.83 -11.77
N MET A 127 -2.55 -9.58 -11.97
CA MET A 127 -2.32 -9.03 -13.31
C MET A 127 -1.23 -9.79 -14.08
N GLY A 128 -0.20 -10.27 -13.38
CA GLY A 128 0.85 -11.11 -13.95
C GLY A 128 0.30 -12.42 -14.50
N LEU A 129 -0.49 -13.13 -13.70
CA LEU A 129 -1.10 -14.40 -14.11
C LEU A 129 -2.07 -14.24 -15.29
N LEU A 130 -2.86 -13.16 -15.30
CA LEU A 130 -3.89 -12.91 -16.32
C LEU A 130 -3.28 -12.34 -17.63
N SER A 131 -2.43 -11.33 -17.51
CA SER A 131 -2.03 -10.51 -18.65
C SER A 131 -0.71 -10.94 -19.29
N LEU A 132 0.25 -11.47 -18.51
CA LEU A 132 1.59 -11.78 -19.00
C LEU A 132 1.57 -12.80 -20.15
N PRO A 133 0.86 -13.95 -20.06
CA PRO A 133 0.83 -14.92 -21.16
C PRO A 133 0.25 -14.32 -22.44
N THR A 134 -0.77 -13.48 -22.32
CA THR A 134 -1.45 -12.84 -23.46
C THR A 134 -0.59 -11.76 -24.10
N LEU A 135 0.13 -10.96 -23.30
CA LEU A 135 1.07 -9.95 -23.79
C LEU A 135 2.22 -10.60 -24.58
N LEU A 136 2.80 -11.67 -24.04
CA LEU A 136 3.90 -12.40 -24.72
C LEU A 136 3.42 -13.02 -26.04
N LYS A 137 2.22 -13.62 -26.09
CA LYS A 137 1.63 -14.15 -27.33
C LYS A 137 1.40 -13.07 -28.38
N ARG A 138 1.15 -11.82 -27.98
CA ARG A 138 0.96 -10.67 -28.87
C ARG A 138 2.28 -9.98 -29.27
N GLY A 139 3.43 -10.54 -28.86
CA GLY A 139 4.76 -10.11 -29.32
C GLY A 139 5.38 -9.00 -28.45
N TYR A 140 4.85 -8.70 -27.27
CA TYR A 140 5.53 -7.85 -26.30
C TYR A 140 6.79 -8.53 -25.77
N SER A 141 7.87 -7.78 -25.59
CA SER A 141 9.05 -8.31 -24.93
C SER A 141 8.80 -8.64 -23.46
N HIS A 142 9.53 -9.59 -22.88
CA HIS A 142 9.42 -9.94 -21.47
C HIS A 142 9.58 -8.70 -20.57
N SER A 143 10.57 -7.86 -20.86
CA SER A 143 10.84 -6.63 -20.11
C SER A 143 9.69 -5.63 -20.17
N GLN A 144 9.10 -5.42 -21.35
CA GLN A 144 7.95 -4.52 -21.49
C GLN A 144 6.71 -5.07 -20.79
N ALA A 145 6.40 -6.36 -20.96
CA ALA A 145 5.23 -6.96 -20.34
C ALA A 145 5.31 -6.96 -18.81
N THR A 146 6.44 -7.38 -18.23
CA THR A 146 6.63 -7.41 -16.79
C THR A 146 6.73 -5.99 -16.21
N GLY A 147 7.44 -5.09 -16.88
CA GLY A 147 7.55 -3.69 -16.45
C GLY A 147 6.20 -2.99 -16.39
N MET A 148 5.35 -3.20 -17.40
CA MET A 148 4.01 -2.65 -17.48
C MET A 148 3.11 -3.17 -16.34
N ILE A 149 3.13 -4.48 -16.08
CA ILE A 149 2.35 -5.10 -15.00
C ILE A 149 2.80 -4.58 -13.64
N CYS A 150 4.10 -4.55 -13.39
CA CYS A 150 4.64 -4.03 -12.13
C CYS A 150 4.34 -2.54 -11.93
N ALA A 151 4.57 -1.72 -12.95
CA ALA A 151 4.30 -0.28 -12.89
C ALA A 151 2.81 0.00 -12.62
N THR A 152 1.92 -0.71 -13.31
CA THR A 152 0.47 -0.53 -13.13
C THR A 152 0.01 -1.01 -11.76
N GLY A 153 0.51 -2.15 -11.28
CA GLY A 153 0.15 -2.69 -9.97
C GLY A 153 0.55 -1.77 -8.81
N THR A 154 1.63 -0.99 -8.95
CA THR A 154 2.06 -0.02 -7.92
C THR A 154 1.12 1.18 -7.78
N LEU A 155 0.30 1.48 -8.78
CA LEU A 155 -0.68 2.58 -8.73
C LEU A 155 -1.69 2.44 -7.60
N GLY A 156 -1.94 1.23 -7.09
CA GLY A 156 -2.84 0.98 -5.97
C GLY A 156 -2.46 1.65 -4.65
N GLN A 157 -1.21 2.08 -4.50
CA GLN A 157 -0.80 2.87 -3.34
C GLN A 157 -0.95 4.39 -3.56
N ILE A 158 -1.17 4.83 -4.79
CA ILE A 158 -1.25 6.25 -5.15
C ILE A 158 -2.70 6.63 -5.46
N ILE A 159 -3.41 5.80 -6.24
CA ILE A 159 -4.81 6.07 -6.62
C ILE A 159 -5.74 5.69 -5.46
N PRO A 160 -6.61 6.59 -4.98
CA PRO A 160 -7.58 6.27 -3.94
C PRO A 160 -8.62 5.21 -4.39
N PRO A 161 -9.09 4.37 -3.46
CA PRO A 161 -8.75 4.28 -2.04
C PRO A 161 -7.44 3.52 -1.79
N SER A 162 -6.50 4.16 -1.11
CA SER A 162 -5.16 3.63 -0.83
C SER A 162 -4.97 3.42 0.67
N ILE A 163 -4.52 2.23 1.06
CA ILE A 163 -4.21 1.91 2.47
C ILE A 163 -3.06 2.79 2.98
N ALA A 164 -2.05 3.05 2.13
CA ALA A 164 -0.94 3.91 2.50
C ALA A 164 -1.39 5.35 2.80
N LEU A 165 -2.31 5.90 2.01
CA LEU A 165 -2.85 7.24 2.24
C LEU A 165 -3.73 7.31 3.48
N VAL A 166 -4.47 6.24 3.82
CA VAL A 166 -5.25 6.17 5.06
C VAL A 166 -4.32 6.22 6.27
N LEU A 167 -3.29 5.38 6.29
CA LEU A 167 -2.31 5.35 7.40
C LEU A 167 -1.52 6.65 7.50
N LEU A 168 -1.12 7.21 6.36
CA LEU A 168 -0.44 8.50 6.31
C LEU A 168 -1.33 9.63 6.83
N GLY A 169 -2.61 9.63 6.43
CA GLY A 169 -3.59 10.63 6.87
C GLY A 169 -3.83 10.59 8.37
N ASP A 170 -3.95 9.41 8.96
CA ASP A 170 -4.11 9.22 10.40
C ASP A 170 -2.89 9.72 11.17
N THR A 171 -1.68 9.35 10.73
CA THR A 171 -0.44 9.78 11.36
C THR A 171 -0.19 11.28 11.22
N LEU A 172 -0.41 11.85 10.03
CA LEU A 172 -0.27 13.29 9.79
C LEU A 172 -1.29 14.11 10.57
N SER A 173 -2.56 13.65 10.62
CA SER A 173 -3.60 14.32 11.40
C SER A 173 -3.24 14.37 12.89
N SER A 174 -2.78 13.26 13.45
CA SER A 174 -2.35 13.17 14.85
C SER A 174 -1.14 14.06 15.12
N ALA A 175 -0.12 14.02 14.27
CA ALA A 175 1.09 14.85 14.41
C ALA A 175 0.77 16.35 14.28
N TYR A 176 -0.09 16.72 13.33
CA TYR A 176 -0.49 18.11 13.09
C TYR A 176 -1.27 18.68 14.26
N GLN A 177 -2.21 17.90 14.83
CA GLN A 177 -2.95 18.32 16.04
C GLN A 177 -2.00 18.54 17.23
N GLN A 178 -1.04 17.61 17.42
CA GLN A 178 -0.07 17.71 18.51
C GLN A 178 0.84 18.93 18.36
N ALA A 179 1.27 19.23 17.12
CA ALA A 179 2.05 20.43 16.83
C ALA A 179 1.27 21.72 17.11
N GLN A 180 -0.01 21.79 16.76
CA GLN A 180 -0.87 22.95 17.05
C GLN A 180 -1.08 23.15 18.56
N LEU A 181 -1.33 22.07 19.30
CA LEU A 181 -1.46 22.12 20.76
C LEU A 181 -0.17 22.63 21.43
N SER A 182 1.00 22.20 20.93
CA SER A 182 2.30 22.67 21.44
C SER A 182 2.54 24.16 21.17
N GLN A 183 1.89 24.72 20.14
CA GLN A 183 1.91 26.15 19.80
C GLN A 183 0.82 26.97 20.53
N GLY A 184 0.04 26.34 21.43
CA GLY A 184 -1.01 26.99 22.18
C GLY A 184 -2.34 27.19 21.44
N ILE A 185 -2.52 26.48 20.30
CA ILE A 185 -3.78 26.49 19.56
C ILE A 185 -4.71 25.41 20.15
N PHE A 186 -5.67 25.83 20.97
CA PHE A 186 -6.59 24.92 21.68
C PHE A 186 -7.74 24.36 20.81
N SER A 187 -7.91 24.85 19.59
CA SER A 187 -8.87 24.32 18.61
C SER A 187 -8.12 23.81 17.38
N PRO A 188 -7.41 22.66 17.49
CA PRO A 188 -6.58 22.17 16.43
C PRO A 188 -7.41 21.70 15.23
N LYS A 189 -6.97 22.07 14.03
CA LYS A 189 -7.53 21.55 12.78
C LYS A 189 -7.02 20.14 12.54
N THR A 190 -7.86 19.28 12.00
CA THR A 190 -7.52 17.92 11.57
C THR A 190 -7.20 17.88 10.08
N ILE A 191 -6.31 17.02 9.68
CA ILE A 191 -6.10 16.69 8.27
C ILE A 191 -7.07 15.55 7.92
N SER A 192 -7.91 15.77 6.92
CA SER A 192 -8.83 14.74 6.46
C SER A 192 -8.11 13.77 5.50
N VAL A 193 -8.37 12.47 5.66
CA VAL A 193 -7.94 11.45 4.68
C VAL A 193 -8.57 11.72 3.30
N GLY A 194 -9.79 12.28 3.28
CA GLY A 194 -10.45 12.71 2.05
C GLY A 194 -9.67 13.77 1.27
N ASP A 195 -9.05 14.74 1.95
CA ASP A 195 -8.22 15.76 1.32
C ASP A 195 -6.95 15.15 0.69
N LEU A 196 -6.35 14.17 1.36
CA LEU A 196 -5.23 13.41 0.81
C LEU A 196 -5.63 12.58 -0.41
N PHE A 197 -6.80 11.99 -0.39
CA PHE A 197 -7.34 11.26 -1.54
C PHE A 197 -7.55 12.18 -2.74
N LEU A 198 -8.19 13.33 -2.53
CA LEU A 198 -8.38 14.33 -3.59
C LEU A 198 -7.03 14.82 -4.16
N GLY A 199 -6.06 15.07 -3.29
CA GLY A 199 -4.71 15.46 -3.69
C GLY A 199 -3.98 14.38 -4.49
N ALA A 200 -4.21 13.11 -4.19
CA ALA A 200 -3.55 11.98 -4.84
C ALA A 200 -4.18 11.58 -6.20
N ILE A 201 -5.42 11.96 -6.47
CA ILE A 201 -6.08 11.66 -7.76
C ILE A 201 -5.31 12.26 -8.93
N VAL A 202 -4.91 13.52 -8.83
CA VAL A 202 -4.24 14.23 -9.94
C VAL A 202 -2.90 13.57 -10.31
N PRO A 203 -1.95 13.36 -9.39
CA PRO A 203 -0.70 12.66 -9.72
C PRO A 203 -0.93 11.20 -10.12
N GLY A 204 -1.92 10.51 -9.55
CA GLY A 204 -2.28 9.15 -9.94
C GLY A 204 -2.75 9.06 -11.39
N LEU A 205 -3.68 9.89 -11.79
CA LEU A 205 -4.14 9.97 -13.18
C LEU A 205 -3.06 10.43 -14.14
N ALA A 206 -2.19 11.36 -13.73
CA ALA A 206 -1.05 11.78 -14.53
C ALA A 206 -0.10 10.61 -14.83
N LEU A 207 0.16 9.73 -13.84
CA LEU A 207 0.97 8.53 -14.05
C LEU A 207 0.30 7.54 -15.01
N VAL A 208 -1.01 7.31 -14.89
CA VAL A 208 -1.76 6.47 -15.84
C VAL A 208 -1.62 7.02 -17.25
N MET A 209 -1.80 8.32 -17.44
CA MET A 209 -1.63 8.96 -18.74
C MET A 209 -0.20 8.80 -19.29
N LEU A 210 0.82 8.98 -18.46
CA LEU A 210 2.21 8.78 -18.85
C LEU A 210 2.49 7.36 -19.29
N TYR A 211 1.94 6.37 -18.59
CA TYR A 211 2.07 4.96 -18.98
C TYR A 211 1.35 4.67 -20.31
N CYS A 212 0.16 5.25 -20.51
CA CYS A 212 -0.55 5.13 -21.79
C CYS A 212 0.24 5.78 -22.94
N ILE A 213 0.81 6.97 -22.74
CA ILE A 213 1.64 7.66 -23.73
C ILE A 213 2.87 6.82 -24.09
N TYR A 214 3.58 6.29 -23.09
CA TYR A 214 4.74 5.42 -23.29
C TYR A 214 4.44 4.18 -24.13
N LEU A 215 3.23 3.65 -24.06
CA LEU A 215 2.83 2.47 -24.84
C LEU A 215 2.43 2.80 -26.29
N ILE A 216 2.06 4.04 -26.55
CA ILE A 216 1.65 4.50 -27.88
C ILE A 216 2.87 4.92 -28.73
N VAL A 217 3.88 5.49 -28.08
CA VAL A 217 5.13 5.96 -28.69
C VAL A 217 6.11 4.82 -28.90
#